data_887e98b42aeb29a90014afcc6a6ce0d9
#
_entry.id   887e98b42aeb29a90014afcc6a6ce0d9
#
_cell.length_a   1.000
_cell.length_b   1.000
_cell.length_c   1.000
_cell.angle_alpha   90.00
_cell.angle_beta   90.00
_cell.angle_gamma   90.00
#
_symmetry.space_group_name_H-M   'P 1'
#
loop_
_entity.id
_entity.type
_entity.pdbx_description
1 polymer ?
#
loop_
_entity_poly.entity_id
_entity_poly.type
_entity_poly.pdbx_seq_one_letter_code
_entity_poly.pdbx_strand_id
1 'polypeptide(L)'
;MATPKVSFTLKGDTELRHILKKMSYKDMQRAYKKALTDSMKPLQNEAKKQLRRAGIKNVNKPYVSKKTGKTYKSMLQGIMTSVDVRDPEDNYAKVHIMGEFRLKWFEKGTSLRKTYSKGNRGRIHAKRFFRDAVDNKGEQCRASLEENIKKSIQRLWERK
;
A
#
# COMPACT_ATOMS: atom_id res chain seq x y z
N MET A 1 16.16 8.01 -4.10
CA MET A 1 15.11 7.54 -5.04
C MET A 1 13.81 7.44 -4.29
N ALA A 2 12.83 8.25 -4.65
CA ALA A 2 11.52 8.31 -4.01
C ALA A 2 10.72 7.03 -4.25
N THR A 3 10.02 6.56 -3.21
CA THR A 3 8.95 5.54 -3.35
C THR A 3 7.81 6.17 -4.16
N PRO A 4 7.23 5.47 -5.15
CA PRO A 4 6.11 6.02 -5.90
C PRO A 4 4.97 6.35 -4.94
N LYS A 5 4.66 7.64 -4.81
CA LYS A 5 3.48 8.16 -4.12
C LYS A 5 2.37 8.30 -5.15
N VAL A 6 1.23 7.68 -4.90
CA VAL A 6 0.01 7.96 -5.66
C VAL A 6 -0.79 8.95 -4.82
N SER A 7 -0.85 10.22 -5.25
CA SER A 7 -1.67 11.26 -4.62
C SER A 7 -2.91 11.53 -5.48
N PHE A 8 -4.04 11.81 -4.84
CA PHE A 8 -5.31 12.11 -5.50
C PHE A 8 -5.85 13.45 -5.01
N THR A 9 -6.26 14.29 -5.94
CA THR A 9 -6.99 15.53 -5.65
C THR A 9 -8.40 15.41 -6.21
N LEU A 10 -9.41 15.50 -5.35
CA LEU A 10 -10.82 15.43 -5.74
C LEU A 10 -11.31 16.83 -6.09
N LYS A 11 -11.68 17.08 -7.36
CA LYS A 11 -12.38 18.29 -7.80
C LYS A 11 -13.89 18.03 -7.81
N GLY A 12 -14.61 18.83 -7.03
CA GLY A 12 -15.91 18.56 -6.48
C GLY A 12 -17.12 18.55 -7.41
N ASP A 13 -18.04 17.72 -6.97
CA ASP A 13 -19.44 17.66 -7.32
C ASP A 13 -20.25 18.51 -6.31
N THR A 14 -21.15 19.36 -6.76
CA THR A 14 -21.92 20.29 -5.90
C THR A 14 -22.82 19.57 -4.92
N GLU A 15 -23.42 18.44 -5.30
CA GLU A 15 -24.25 17.60 -4.42
C GLU A 15 -23.41 16.98 -3.29
N LEU A 16 -22.22 16.49 -3.63
CA LEU A 16 -21.27 15.95 -2.67
C LEU A 16 -20.88 17.01 -1.63
N ARG A 17 -20.64 18.24 -2.06
CA ARG A 17 -20.32 19.36 -1.14
C ARG A 17 -21.47 19.69 -0.21
N HIS A 18 -22.71 19.62 -0.67
CA HIS A 18 -23.90 19.87 0.16
C HIS A 18 -24.06 18.80 1.24
N ILE A 19 -23.89 17.52 0.86
CA ILE A 19 -23.92 16.39 1.81
C ILE A 19 -22.77 16.53 2.83
N LEU A 20 -21.57 16.85 2.38
CA LEU A 20 -20.40 17.02 3.24
C LEU A 20 -20.58 18.15 4.28
N LYS A 21 -21.24 19.27 3.92
CA LYS A 21 -21.55 20.35 4.87
C LYS A 21 -22.47 19.94 6.01
N LYS A 22 -23.33 18.92 5.81
CA LYS A 22 -24.26 18.40 6.81
C LYS A 22 -23.68 17.27 7.66
N MET A 23 -22.53 16.72 7.28
CA MET A 23 -21.88 15.64 8.02
C MET A 23 -20.94 16.15 9.09
N SER A 24 -20.84 15.40 10.19
CA SER A 24 -19.81 15.68 11.19
C SER A 24 -18.41 15.41 10.63
N TYR A 25 -17.41 16.11 11.12
CA TYR A 25 -16.00 15.91 10.73
C TYR A 25 -15.55 14.44 10.90
N LYS A 26 -15.98 13.79 11.99
CA LYS A 26 -15.67 12.38 12.25
C LYS A 26 -16.27 11.44 11.21
N ASP A 27 -17.50 11.72 10.76
CA ASP A 27 -18.16 10.90 9.75
C ASP A 27 -17.46 11.07 8.38
N MET A 28 -17.06 12.29 8.04
CA MET A 28 -16.25 12.54 6.85
C MET A 28 -14.93 11.79 6.88
N GLN A 29 -14.19 11.87 7.97
CA GLN A 29 -12.94 11.12 8.12
C GLN A 29 -13.15 9.61 7.95
N ARG A 30 -14.24 9.06 8.52
CA ARG A 30 -14.57 7.63 8.36
C ARG A 30 -14.87 7.28 6.91
N ALA A 31 -15.63 8.11 6.19
CA ALA A 31 -15.95 7.91 4.78
C ALA A 31 -14.67 7.92 3.92
N TYR A 32 -13.85 8.94 4.08
CA TYR A 32 -12.59 9.07 3.34
C TYR A 32 -11.64 7.91 3.65
N LYS A 33 -11.45 7.57 4.92
CA LYS A 33 -10.60 6.44 5.32
C LYS A 33 -11.04 5.13 4.68
N LYS A 34 -12.36 4.87 4.68
CA LYS A 34 -12.93 3.68 4.06
C LYS A 34 -12.72 3.70 2.54
N ALA A 35 -13.08 4.78 1.87
CA ALA A 35 -12.96 4.92 0.42
C ALA A 35 -11.51 4.77 -0.05
N LEU A 36 -10.58 5.46 0.60
CA LEU A 36 -9.15 5.36 0.31
C LEU A 36 -8.61 3.95 0.53
N THR A 37 -9.02 3.30 1.63
CA THR A 37 -8.60 1.91 1.90
C THR A 37 -9.12 0.96 0.82
N ASP A 38 -10.41 1.06 0.46
CA ASP A 38 -11.03 0.18 -0.53
C ASP A 38 -10.44 0.39 -1.92
N SER A 39 -10.13 1.64 -2.30
CA SER A 39 -9.48 1.96 -3.57
C SER A 39 -8.04 1.44 -3.69
N MET A 40 -7.33 1.27 -2.57
CA MET A 40 -5.97 0.74 -2.58
C MET A 40 -5.89 -0.79 -2.52
N LYS A 41 -6.98 -1.49 -2.19
CA LYS A 41 -7.02 -2.96 -2.12
C LYS A 41 -6.58 -3.67 -3.40
N PRO A 42 -7.01 -3.26 -4.62
CA PRO A 42 -6.56 -3.92 -5.84
C PRO A 42 -5.05 -3.88 -6.01
N LEU A 43 -4.41 -2.74 -5.73
CA LEU A 43 -2.97 -2.59 -5.80
C LEU A 43 -2.25 -3.46 -4.75
N GLN A 44 -2.74 -3.45 -3.50
CA GLN A 44 -2.17 -4.28 -2.43
C GLN A 44 -2.26 -5.78 -2.76
N ASN A 45 -3.40 -6.22 -3.29
CA ASN A 45 -3.62 -7.61 -3.67
C ASN A 45 -2.74 -8.01 -4.87
N GLU A 46 -2.62 -7.14 -5.88
CA GLU A 46 -1.75 -7.39 -7.03
C GLU A 46 -0.27 -7.46 -6.59
N ALA A 47 0.19 -6.56 -5.73
CA ALA A 47 1.56 -6.63 -5.20
C ALA A 47 1.82 -7.93 -4.44
N LYS A 48 0.88 -8.41 -3.64
CA LYS A 48 0.97 -9.72 -2.98
C LYS A 48 0.98 -10.89 -3.98
N LYS A 49 0.21 -10.78 -5.04
CA LYS A 49 0.16 -11.79 -6.13
C LYS A 49 1.48 -11.84 -6.89
N GLN A 50 2.02 -10.69 -7.29
CA GLN A 50 3.31 -10.61 -7.97
C GLN A 50 4.45 -11.10 -7.08
N LEU A 51 4.43 -10.79 -5.78
CA LEU A 51 5.41 -11.30 -4.83
C LEU A 51 5.40 -12.85 -4.75
N ARG A 52 4.22 -13.49 -4.76
CA ARG A 52 4.12 -14.96 -4.81
C ARG A 52 4.69 -15.52 -6.11
N ARG A 53 4.44 -14.84 -7.24
CA ARG A 53 4.95 -15.25 -8.58
C ARG A 53 6.44 -15.04 -8.75
N ALA A 54 7.05 -14.17 -7.97
CA ALA A 54 8.48 -13.86 -8.05
C ALA A 54 9.42 -15.03 -7.71
N GLY A 55 8.89 -16.22 -7.34
CA GLY A 55 9.66 -17.41 -7.03
C GLY A 55 10.46 -17.33 -5.73
N ILE A 56 10.07 -16.43 -4.82
CA ILE A 56 10.74 -16.24 -3.52
C ILE A 56 10.20 -17.29 -2.54
N LYS A 57 11.11 -18.03 -1.91
CA LYS A 57 10.73 -19.04 -0.92
C LYS A 57 10.21 -18.41 0.38
N ASN A 58 9.26 -19.08 1.03
CA ASN A 58 8.76 -18.70 2.35
C ASN A 58 8.16 -17.29 2.49
N VAL A 59 7.54 -16.75 1.41
CA VAL A 59 6.94 -15.40 1.42
C VAL A 59 5.82 -15.23 2.45
N ASN A 60 5.15 -16.30 2.83
CA ASN A 60 4.04 -16.33 3.79
C ASN A 60 4.49 -16.71 5.22
N LYS A 61 5.76 -17.09 5.41
CA LYS A 61 6.27 -17.46 6.74
C LYS A 61 6.93 -16.27 7.44
N PRO A 62 6.69 -16.07 8.75
CA PRO A 62 7.46 -15.13 9.56
C PRO A 62 8.94 -15.46 9.51
N TYR A 63 9.78 -14.46 9.69
CA TYR A 63 11.23 -14.64 9.79
C TYR A 63 11.68 -14.44 11.22
N VAL A 64 12.38 -15.43 11.78
CA VAL A 64 13.00 -15.31 13.09
C VAL A 64 14.48 -15.05 12.91
N SER A 65 14.98 -13.95 13.45
CA SER A 65 16.40 -13.61 13.40
C SER A 65 17.20 -14.55 14.32
N LYS A 66 18.12 -15.30 13.76
CA LYS A 66 19.02 -16.18 14.52
C LYS A 66 19.92 -15.40 15.51
N LYS A 67 20.24 -14.14 15.19
CA LYS A 67 21.13 -13.31 16.01
C LYS A 67 20.42 -12.69 17.22
N THR A 68 19.16 -12.27 17.05
CA THR A 68 18.44 -11.50 18.07
C THR A 68 17.18 -12.19 18.61
N GLY A 69 16.81 -13.36 18.08
CA GLY A 69 15.56 -14.05 18.41
C GLY A 69 14.28 -13.31 17.96
N LYS A 70 14.41 -12.09 17.42
CA LYS A 70 13.26 -11.26 17.04
C LYS A 70 12.49 -11.86 15.87
N THR A 71 11.18 -11.97 16.03
CA THR A 71 10.26 -12.41 14.98
C THR A 71 9.77 -11.21 14.15
N TYR A 72 9.94 -11.30 12.84
CA TYR A 72 9.46 -10.33 11.86
C TYR A 72 8.23 -10.87 11.13
N LYS A 73 7.36 -9.97 10.68
CA LYS A 73 6.19 -10.34 9.88
C LYS A 73 6.57 -11.13 8.63
N SER A 74 5.63 -11.87 8.07
CA SER A 74 5.84 -12.47 6.75
C SER A 74 5.98 -11.38 5.67
N MET A 75 6.63 -11.70 4.56
CA MET A 75 6.77 -10.73 3.45
C MET A 75 5.42 -10.29 2.90
N LEU A 76 4.43 -11.19 2.82
CA LEU A 76 3.07 -10.83 2.40
C LEU A 76 2.38 -9.86 3.36
N GLN A 77 2.61 -9.98 4.67
CA GLN A 77 2.10 -9.05 5.66
C GLN A 77 2.85 -7.71 5.66
N GLY A 78 4.07 -7.69 5.11
CA GLY A 78 4.89 -6.49 4.95
C GLY A 78 4.41 -5.56 3.84
N ILE A 79 3.52 -6.02 2.95
CA ILE A 79 2.85 -5.17 1.95
C ILE A 79 1.59 -4.61 2.61
N MET A 80 1.65 -3.32 2.97
CA MET A 80 0.63 -2.66 3.79
C MET A 80 0.05 -1.46 3.07
N THR A 81 -1.21 -1.15 3.41
CA THR A 81 -1.86 0.11 3.05
C THR A 81 -1.87 1.02 4.28
N SER A 82 -1.38 2.23 4.13
CA SER A 82 -1.50 3.30 5.12
C SER A 82 -2.41 4.38 4.58
N VAL A 83 -3.31 4.88 5.42
CA VAL A 83 -4.25 5.94 5.07
C VAL A 83 -4.14 7.03 6.13
N ASP A 84 -3.97 8.25 5.69
CA ASP A 84 -3.98 9.44 6.54
C ASP A 84 -5.15 10.33 6.12
N VAL A 85 -5.99 10.69 7.09
CA VAL A 85 -7.17 11.54 6.92
C VAL A 85 -7.26 12.58 8.04
N ARG A 86 -6.13 12.91 8.65
CA ARG A 86 -6.06 13.88 9.75
C ARG A 86 -6.21 15.31 9.26
N ASP A 87 -5.66 15.60 8.10
CA ASP A 87 -5.77 16.89 7.45
C ASP A 87 -6.90 16.83 6.42
N PRO A 88 -7.94 17.71 6.53
CA PRO A 88 -9.03 17.74 5.55
C PRO A 88 -8.57 18.09 4.13
N GLU A 89 -7.48 18.84 4.00
CA GLU A 89 -6.95 19.29 2.72
C GLU A 89 -5.95 18.32 2.10
N ASP A 90 -5.31 17.44 2.92
CA ASP A 90 -4.30 16.49 2.47
C ASP A 90 -4.64 15.04 2.89
N ASN A 91 -5.79 14.55 2.45
CA ASN A 91 -6.14 13.14 2.63
C ASN A 91 -5.41 12.27 1.63
N TYR A 92 -4.65 11.29 2.11
CA TYR A 92 -3.94 10.39 1.21
C TYR A 92 -3.96 8.92 1.66
N ALA A 93 -3.80 8.04 0.68
CA ALA A 93 -3.52 6.64 0.91
C ALA A 93 -2.28 6.20 0.12
N LYS A 94 -1.52 5.29 0.70
CA LYS A 94 -0.37 4.68 0.04
C LYS A 94 -0.29 3.20 0.32
N VAL A 95 0.03 2.41 -0.70
CA VAL A 95 0.52 1.04 -0.54
C VAL A 95 2.03 1.08 -0.45
N HIS A 96 2.61 0.39 0.51
CA HIS A 96 4.05 0.36 0.71
C HIS A 96 4.55 -1.02 1.15
N ILE A 97 5.85 -1.25 0.94
CA ILE A 97 6.55 -2.49 1.26
C ILE A 97 7.45 -2.37 2.50
N MET A 98 7.18 -1.36 3.34
CA MET A 98 8.05 -1.06 4.50
C MET A 98 7.76 -1.92 5.73
N GLY A 99 6.68 -2.69 5.71
CA GLY A 99 6.29 -3.55 6.85
C GLY A 99 7.25 -4.72 7.09
N GLU A 100 8.11 -5.04 6.10
CA GLU A 100 9.11 -6.09 6.22
C GLU A 100 10.35 -5.73 5.39
N PHE A 101 11.53 -5.69 6.03
CA PHE A 101 12.76 -5.14 5.46
C PHE A 101 13.32 -5.91 4.24
N ARG A 102 13.08 -7.22 4.14
CA ARG A 102 13.54 -8.06 3.02
C ARG A 102 12.87 -7.72 1.70
N LEU A 103 11.65 -7.14 1.72
CA LEU A 103 10.92 -6.77 0.53
C LEU A 103 11.70 -5.78 -0.36
N LYS A 104 12.43 -4.85 0.26
CA LYS A 104 13.28 -3.91 -0.49
C LYS A 104 14.36 -4.61 -1.30
N TRP A 105 14.96 -5.67 -0.75
CA TRP A 105 16.00 -6.41 -1.43
C TRP A 105 15.47 -7.17 -2.65
N PHE A 106 14.28 -7.73 -2.53
CA PHE A 106 13.64 -8.42 -3.66
C PHE A 106 13.10 -7.43 -4.70
N GLU A 107 12.62 -6.26 -4.27
CA GLU A 107 12.16 -5.24 -5.21
C GLU A 107 13.30 -4.67 -6.05
N LYS A 108 14.36 -4.21 -5.39
CA LYS A 108 15.47 -3.48 -6.02
C LYS A 108 16.68 -4.34 -6.35
N GLY A 109 16.74 -5.55 -5.83
CA GLY A 109 17.96 -6.35 -5.85
C GLY A 109 19.01 -5.85 -4.86
N THR A 110 20.15 -6.50 -4.85
CA THR A 110 21.32 -6.10 -4.06
C THR A 110 22.58 -6.12 -4.93
N SER A 111 23.56 -5.30 -4.58
CA SER A 111 24.92 -5.45 -5.11
C SER A 111 25.51 -6.80 -4.71
N LEU A 112 26.61 -7.16 -5.32
CA LEU A 112 27.38 -8.34 -4.95
C LEU A 112 27.84 -8.21 -3.48
N ARG A 113 27.46 -9.18 -2.65
CA ARG A 113 27.77 -9.18 -1.23
C ARG A 113 29.00 -10.05 -0.95
N LYS A 114 29.92 -9.51 -0.18
CA LYS A 114 31.13 -10.22 0.26
C LYS A 114 31.05 -10.49 1.75
N THR A 115 31.64 -11.59 2.21
CA THR A 115 31.89 -11.82 3.64
C THR A 115 33.04 -10.94 4.13
N TYR A 116 33.23 -10.86 5.44
CA TYR A 116 34.40 -10.24 6.04
C TYR A 116 35.70 -10.83 5.51
N SER A 117 35.73 -12.13 5.29
CA SER A 117 36.84 -12.89 4.69
C SER A 117 36.88 -12.81 3.14
N LYS A 118 36.26 -11.80 2.52
CA LYS A 118 36.17 -11.57 1.05
C LYS A 118 35.46 -12.69 0.25
N GLY A 119 34.88 -13.68 0.90
CA GLY A 119 34.08 -14.72 0.22
C GLY A 119 32.83 -14.13 -0.42
N ASN A 120 32.48 -14.65 -1.60
CA ASN A 120 31.31 -14.19 -2.36
C ASN A 120 30.01 -14.78 -1.76
N ARG A 121 29.06 -13.93 -1.35
CA ARG A 121 27.69 -14.32 -0.91
C ARG A 121 26.63 -14.15 -2.01
N GLY A 122 27.06 -13.86 -3.23
CA GLY A 122 26.15 -13.62 -4.34
C GLY A 122 25.37 -12.31 -4.23
N ARG A 123 24.43 -12.15 -5.14
CA ARG A 123 23.50 -11.01 -5.19
C ARG A 123 22.06 -11.48 -5.29
N ILE A 124 21.13 -10.66 -4.85
CA ILE A 124 19.71 -10.86 -5.10
C ILE A 124 19.35 -10.05 -6.35
N HIS A 125 18.81 -10.73 -7.38
CA HIS A 125 18.32 -10.05 -8.57
C HIS A 125 17.00 -9.33 -8.25
N ALA A 126 16.84 -8.13 -8.78
CA ALA A 126 15.60 -7.36 -8.65
C ALA A 126 14.42 -8.13 -9.25
N LYS A 127 13.33 -8.26 -8.51
CA LYS A 127 12.09 -8.92 -8.94
C LYS A 127 11.02 -7.93 -9.38
N ARG A 128 11.16 -6.65 -9.02
CA ARG A 128 10.28 -5.52 -9.39
C ARG A 128 8.77 -5.77 -9.16
N PHE A 129 8.43 -6.71 -8.28
CA PHE A 129 7.06 -7.17 -8.04
C PHE A 129 6.09 -6.04 -7.65
N PHE A 130 6.59 -5.05 -6.92
CA PHE A 130 5.78 -3.91 -6.50
C PHE A 130 5.60 -2.90 -7.63
N ARG A 131 6.66 -2.65 -8.40
CA ARG A 131 6.58 -1.80 -9.59
C ARG A 131 5.60 -2.36 -10.61
N ASP A 132 5.71 -3.66 -10.92
CA ASP A 132 4.80 -4.33 -11.86
C ASP A 132 3.34 -4.28 -11.37
N ALA A 133 3.11 -4.37 -10.05
CA ALA A 133 1.78 -4.20 -9.48
C ALA A 133 1.24 -2.76 -9.65
N VAL A 134 2.09 -1.74 -9.48
CA VAL A 134 1.71 -0.33 -9.71
C VAL A 134 1.37 -0.10 -11.17
N ASP A 135 2.18 -0.60 -12.10
CA ASP A 135 1.95 -0.48 -13.53
C ASP A 135 0.64 -1.16 -13.95
N ASN A 136 0.31 -2.32 -13.34
CA ASN A 136 -0.90 -3.08 -13.67
C ASN A 136 -2.19 -2.53 -13.03
N LYS A 137 -2.13 -1.92 -11.86
CA LYS A 137 -3.33 -1.57 -11.07
C LYS A 137 -3.41 -0.11 -10.61
N GLY A 138 -2.38 0.69 -10.86
CA GLY A 138 -2.35 2.09 -10.43
C GLY A 138 -3.53 2.91 -10.98
N GLU A 139 -3.79 2.81 -12.29
CA GLU A 139 -4.90 3.51 -12.94
C GLU A 139 -6.27 3.02 -12.45
N GLN A 140 -6.45 1.72 -12.25
CA GLN A 140 -7.68 1.18 -11.68
C GLN A 140 -7.95 1.71 -10.27
N CYS A 141 -6.92 1.85 -9.46
CA CYS A 141 -7.05 2.41 -8.11
C CYS A 141 -7.46 3.89 -8.15
N ARG A 142 -6.94 4.65 -9.12
CA ARG A 142 -7.34 6.05 -9.33
C ARG A 142 -8.80 6.16 -9.76
N ALA A 143 -9.19 5.43 -10.80
CA ALA A 143 -10.55 5.46 -11.33
C ALA A 143 -11.60 5.05 -10.29
N SER A 144 -11.29 4.06 -9.43
CA SER A 144 -12.23 3.60 -8.41
C SER A 144 -12.36 4.54 -7.19
N LEU A 145 -11.42 5.48 -7.01
CA LEU A 145 -11.39 6.31 -5.80
C LEU A 145 -12.62 7.21 -5.68
N GLU A 146 -12.97 7.90 -6.75
CA GLU A 146 -14.11 8.82 -6.76
C GLU A 146 -15.42 8.08 -6.48
N GLU A 147 -15.63 6.95 -7.14
CA GLU A 147 -16.79 6.09 -6.91
C GLU A 147 -16.87 5.57 -5.48
N ASN A 148 -15.74 5.13 -4.91
CA ASN A 148 -15.67 4.65 -3.54
C ASN A 148 -15.93 5.77 -2.51
N ILE A 149 -15.52 6.99 -2.79
CA ILE A 149 -15.85 8.15 -1.94
C ILE A 149 -17.35 8.40 -1.98
N LYS A 150 -17.96 8.50 -3.15
CA LYS A 150 -19.41 8.70 -3.31
C LYS A 150 -20.20 7.62 -2.56
N LYS A 151 -19.88 6.35 -2.78
CA LYS A 151 -20.50 5.21 -2.09
C LYS A 151 -20.34 5.25 -0.57
N SER A 152 -19.17 5.66 -0.08
CA SER A 152 -18.91 5.70 1.37
C SER A 152 -19.66 6.83 2.05
N ILE A 153 -19.80 7.97 1.42
CA ILE A 153 -20.58 9.10 1.91
C ILE A 153 -22.06 8.77 1.90
N GLN A 154 -22.58 8.22 0.80
CA GLN A 154 -23.98 7.81 0.68
C GLN A 154 -24.39 6.81 1.78
N ARG A 155 -23.59 5.78 2.01
CA ARG A 155 -23.84 4.78 3.07
C ARG A 155 -23.88 5.39 4.48
N LEU A 156 -23.11 6.43 4.74
CA LEU A 156 -23.17 7.11 6.03
C LEU A 156 -24.39 8.02 6.14
N TRP A 157 -24.84 8.58 5.04
CA TRP A 157 -26.06 9.39 4.99
C TRP A 157 -27.31 8.54 5.22
N GLU A 158 -27.40 7.36 4.58
CA GLU A 158 -28.52 6.42 4.71
C GLU A 158 -28.67 5.81 6.12
N ARG A 159 -27.63 5.93 6.97
CA ARG A 159 -27.63 5.42 8.35
C ARG A 159 -28.08 6.45 9.39
N LYS A 160 -28.33 7.67 9.00
CA LYS A 160 -28.83 8.76 9.84
C LYS A 160 -30.33 8.97 9.64
#